data_e830be2f57683f54ab438af509ba193e
#
_entry.id   e830be2f57683f54ab438af509ba193e
#
_cell.length_a   1.000
_cell.length_b   1.000
_cell.length_c   1.000
_cell.angle_alpha   90.00
_cell.angle_beta   90.00
_cell.angle_gamma   90.00
#
_symmetry.space_group_name_H-M   'P 1'
#
loop_
_entity.id
_entity.type
_entity.pdbx_description
1 polymer ?
#
loop_
_entity_poly.entity_id
_entity_poly.type
_entity_poly.pdbx_seq_one_letter_code
_entity_poly.pdbx_strand_id
1 'polypeptide(L)'
;WFYESSNGIKETQVPTKEKMEEELGSYIDNNFNDCYYFAKSFEDDGFDINYPESIMTEVIINKNNVQVKLNSDLRISLKDVTSDINKLMIISDSKLGELYDLAVRVMEKENEDLFLEEKTIDFMSVYEEIPFSTTEFSCERKVWRKGDVLRDFKGITNTNIGAIRLKDPTSSAYIKTNKDYFEIDLIKPNYITETFSYSTDFPMYMDVSPMKGELLVGDALTQQTPEISKFLNLFFCLNNYHFIYDIKYPVLISLTDDVTGLNFQYATQVIIDNNKPREYEGPIYNAQESNDFTDKLCGNKVNPIEITAYDKASFLELGDASILYKCFTSTCYIGETDKDGKLNANFPPCLNGVVIAQKEGYEMGVE
;
A
#
# COMPACT_ATOMS: atom_id res chain seq x y z
N TRP A 1 -0.46 1.67 -5.36
CA TRP A 1 -1.53 2.67 -5.20
C TRP A 1 -2.16 2.52 -3.83
N PHE A 2 -2.20 3.55 -3.07
CA PHE A 2 -2.95 3.57 -1.82
C PHE A 2 -3.22 5.03 -1.43
N TYR A 3 -4.21 5.21 -0.57
CA TYR A 3 -4.46 6.47 0.09
C TYR A 3 -4.04 6.33 1.53
N GLU A 4 -3.31 7.29 2.03
CA GLU A 4 -2.94 7.37 3.42
C GLU A 4 -3.57 8.63 4.04
N SER A 5 -4.21 8.47 5.18
CA SER A 5 -4.70 9.61 5.94
C SER A 5 -3.88 9.71 7.22
N SER A 6 -3.14 10.78 7.36
CA SER A 6 -2.47 11.13 8.60
C SER A 6 -2.98 12.50 9.02
N ASN A 7 -3.78 12.53 10.11
CA ASN A 7 -4.27 13.77 10.72
C ASN A 7 -4.96 14.75 9.78
N GLY A 8 -5.81 14.23 8.89
CA GLY A 8 -6.54 15.02 7.91
C GLY A 8 -5.74 15.41 6.67
N ILE A 9 -4.47 15.02 6.59
CA ILE A 9 -3.68 15.10 5.36
C ILE A 9 -3.82 13.74 4.65
N LYS A 10 -4.33 13.77 3.44
CA LYS A 10 -4.53 12.59 2.62
C LYS A 10 -3.60 12.63 1.44
N GLU A 11 -2.83 11.59 1.32
CA GLU A 11 -1.89 11.41 0.23
C GLU A 11 -2.30 10.22 -0.61
N THR A 12 -2.26 10.39 -1.92
CA THR A 12 -2.44 9.29 -2.86
C THR A 12 -1.15 9.03 -3.63
N GLN A 13 -0.83 7.76 -3.81
CA GLN A 13 0.24 7.32 -4.71
C GLN A 13 -0.31 6.80 -6.04
N VAL A 14 -1.49 7.27 -6.42
CA VAL A 14 -2.07 7.01 -7.74
C VAL A 14 -1.43 7.97 -8.75
N PRO A 15 -0.69 7.47 -9.77
CA PRO A 15 -0.13 8.34 -10.79
C PRO A 15 -1.27 9.00 -11.59
N THR A 16 -1.11 10.27 -11.94
CA THR A 16 -2.06 10.94 -12.83
C THR A 16 -1.87 10.47 -14.28
N LYS A 17 -2.87 10.68 -15.13
CA LYS A 17 -2.73 10.39 -16.57
C LYS A 17 -1.59 11.19 -17.19
N GLU A 18 -1.46 12.47 -16.82
CA GLU A 18 -0.40 13.35 -17.28
C GLU A 18 0.98 12.79 -16.93
N LYS A 19 1.13 12.23 -15.73
CA LYS A 19 2.38 11.59 -15.32
C LYS A 19 2.69 10.34 -16.15
N MET A 20 1.68 9.53 -16.42
CA MET A 20 1.82 8.35 -17.29
C MET A 20 2.16 8.77 -18.73
N GLU A 21 1.56 9.84 -19.25
CA GLU A 21 1.84 10.42 -20.56
C GLU A 21 3.30 10.91 -20.67
N GLU A 22 3.80 11.61 -19.64
CA GLU A 22 5.20 12.04 -19.55
C GLU A 22 6.17 10.86 -19.51
N GLU A 23 5.88 9.82 -18.73
CA GLU A 23 6.73 8.64 -18.62
C GLU A 23 6.77 7.85 -19.92
N LEU A 24 5.62 7.68 -20.60
CA LEU A 24 5.56 7.05 -21.91
C LEU A 24 6.30 7.88 -22.96
N GLY A 25 6.14 9.20 -22.97
CA GLY A 25 6.88 10.09 -23.85
C GLY A 25 8.39 9.96 -23.65
N SER A 26 8.84 10.02 -22.40
CA SER A 26 10.25 9.84 -22.04
C SER A 26 10.79 8.45 -22.40
N TYR A 27 9.98 7.40 -22.24
CA TYR A 27 10.38 6.07 -22.66
C TYR A 27 10.59 5.99 -24.18
N ILE A 28 9.68 6.58 -24.97
CA ILE A 28 9.80 6.62 -26.42
C ILE A 28 11.05 7.41 -26.82
N ASP A 29 11.28 8.60 -26.26
CA ASP A 29 12.44 9.45 -26.55
C ASP A 29 13.75 8.72 -26.29
N ASN A 30 13.85 7.99 -25.17
CA ASN A 30 15.05 7.26 -24.79
C ASN A 30 15.35 6.03 -25.64
N ASN A 31 14.30 5.41 -26.25
CA ASN A 31 14.44 4.18 -27.03
C ASN A 31 14.25 4.40 -28.54
N PHE A 32 14.02 5.63 -28.99
CA PHE A 32 13.73 5.91 -30.40
C PHE A 32 14.90 5.60 -31.33
N ASN A 33 16.13 5.71 -30.85
CA ASN A 33 17.33 5.40 -31.62
C ASN A 33 17.34 3.96 -32.14
N ASP A 34 16.70 3.03 -31.45
CA ASP A 34 16.57 1.64 -31.88
C ASP A 34 15.73 1.52 -33.18
N CYS A 35 14.83 2.48 -33.41
CA CYS A 35 14.02 2.53 -34.63
C CYS A 35 14.86 2.87 -35.88
N TYR A 36 15.98 3.55 -35.73
CA TYR A 36 16.86 3.90 -36.86
C TYR A 36 17.50 2.66 -37.50
N TYR A 37 17.61 1.57 -36.75
CA TYR A 37 18.12 0.31 -37.27
C TYR A 37 17.28 -0.20 -38.46
N PHE A 38 15.97 0.03 -38.44
CA PHE A 38 15.06 -0.36 -39.53
C PHE A 38 15.16 0.56 -40.75
N ALA A 39 15.66 1.77 -40.59
CA ALA A 39 15.82 2.71 -41.70
C ALA A 39 17.02 2.39 -42.60
N LYS A 40 17.94 1.52 -42.13
CA LYS A 40 19.14 1.12 -42.88
C LYS A 40 18.82 0.51 -44.25
N SER A 41 17.69 -0.19 -44.39
CA SER A 41 17.26 -0.72 -45.67
C SER A 41 16.98 0.36 -46.72
N PHE A 42 16.50 1.53 -46.28
CA PHE A 42 16.27 2.68 -47.15
C PHE A 42 17.61 3.35 -47.57
N GLU A 43 18.60 3.38 -46.68
CA GLU A 43 19.95 3.86 -46.99
C GLU A 43 20.59 2.96 -48.03
N ASP A 44 20.42 1.63 -47.95
CA ASP A 44 20.91 0.67 -48.91
C ASP A 44 20.24 0.85 -50.31
N ASP A 45 18.99 1.37 -50.35
CA ASP A 45 18.26 1.74 -51.55
C ASP A 45 18.63 3.13 -52.10
N GLY A 46 19.59 3.79 -51.44
CA GLY A 46 20.17 5.05 -51.92
C GLY A 46 19.53 6.32 -51.37
N PHE A 47 18.73 6.19 -50.32
CA PHE A 47 18.24 7.33 -49.57
C PHE A 47 19.34 7.85 -48.62
N ASP A 48 19.49 9.16 -48.55
CA ASP A 48 20.32 9.84 -47.55
C ASP A 48 19.41 10.34 -46.45
N ILE A 49 19.59 9.79 -45.22
CA ILE A 49 18.74 10.05 -44.09
C ILE A 49 19.54 10.79 -43.02
N ASN A 50 19.18 12.05 -42.77
CA ASN A 50 19.71 12.80 -41.66
C ASN A 50 18.79 12.68 -40.45
N TYR A 51 19.26 11.93 -39.48
CA TYR A 51 18.52 11.66 -38.24
C TYR A 51 18.60 12.87 -37.29
N PRO A 52 17.50 13.19 -36.57
CA PRO A 52 17.54 14.24 -35.57
C PRO A 52 18.45 13.84 -34.38
N GLU A 53 19.12 14.84 -33.79
CA GLU A 53 19.93 14.63 -32.59
C GLU A 53 19.07 14.28 -31.37
N SER A 54 17.84 14.78 -31.33
CA SER A 54 16.84 14.50 -30.27
C SER A 54 15.45 14.53 -30.85
N ILE A 55 14.55 13.77 -30.24
CA ILE A 55 13.12 13.82 -30.51
C ILE A 55 12.40 14.32 -29.26
N MET A 56 11.21 14.85 -29.44
CA MET A 56 10.30 15.20 -28.36
C MET A 56 8.96 14.54 -28.62
N THR A 57 8.60 13.63 -27.75
CA THR A 57 7.36 12.86 -27.84
C THR A 57 6.30 13.41 -26.88
N GLU A 58 5.15 13.76 -27.43
CA GLU A 58 3.93 14.06 -26.70
C GLU A 58 2.99 12.84 -26.77
N VAL A 59 2.62 12.30 -25.62
CA VAL A 59 1.65 11.19 -25.52
C VAL A 59 0.36 11.73 -24.94
N ILE A 60 -0.78 11.27 -25.48
CA ILE A 60 -2.11 11.60 -24.96
C ILE A 60 -2.88 10.30 -24.79
N ILE A 61 -3.27 10.00 -23.55
CA ILE A 61 -4.05 8.82 -23.19
C ILE A 61 -5.53 9.16 -23.16
N ASN A 62 -6.26 8.82 -24.22
CA ASN A 62 -7.71 8.91 -24.28
C ASN A 62 -8.36 7.61 -23.80
N LYS A 63 -9.66 7.64 -23.56
CA LYS A 63 -10.40 6.46 -23.11
C LYS A 63 -10.22 5.23 -24.01
N ASN A 64 -10.20 5.42 -25.34
CA ASN A 64 -10.20 4.33 -26.32
C ASN A 64 -9.00 4.32 -27.26
N ASN A 65 -8.09 5.26 -27.15
CA ASN A 65 -6.87 5.31 -27.95
C ASN A 65 -5.75 6.04 -27.21
N VAL A 66 -4.53 5.76 -27.63
CA VAL A 66 -3.34 6.51 -27.27
C VAL A 66 -2.82 7.22 -28.53
N GLN A 67 -2.63 8.52 -28.42
CA GLN A 67 -2.04 9.34 -29.48
C GLN A 67 -0.60 9.61 -29.13
N VAL A 68 0.29 9.35 -30.07
CA VAL A 68 1.72 9.64 -29.94
C VAL A 68 2.09 10.64 -31.03
N LYS A 69 2.56 11.80 -30.62
CA LYS A 69 3.08 12.85 -31.51
C LYS A 69 4.57 12.99 -31.33
N LEU A 70 5.28 12.72 -32.38
CA LEU A 70 6.75 12.86 -32.44
C LEU A 70 7.08 14.18 -33.16
N ASN A 71 7.79 15.05 -32.47
CA ASN A 71 8.41 16.22 -33.08
C ASN A 71 9.88 15.85 -33.35
N SER A 72 10.27 15.85 -34.61
CA SER A 72 11.62 15.48 -35.04
C SER A 72 12.03 16.28 -36.27
N ASP A 73 13.31 16.54 -36.42
CA ASP A 73 13.87 17.21 -37.61
C ASP A 73 14.50 16.16 -38.53
N LEU A 74 13.67 15.18 -38.96
CA LEU A 74 14.12 14.13 -39.87
C LEU A 74 14.12 14.61 -41.31
N ARG A 75 15.32 14.57 -41.96
CA ARG A 75 15.49 14.94 -43.36
C ARG A 75 15.83 13.71 -44.19
N ILE A 76 15.08 13.48 -45.25
CA ILE A 76 15.28 12.37 -46.17
C ILE A 76 15.54 12.94 -47.56
N SER A 77 16.63 12.52 -48.20
CA SER A 77 17.01 12.92 -49.55
C SER A 77 17.20 11.72 -50.47
N LEU A 78 16.70 11.84 -51.68
CA LEU A 78 16.97 10.87 -52.75
C LEU A 78 17.32 11.64 -54.02
N LYS A 79 18.56 11.55 -54.48
CA LYS A 79 19.07 12.35 -55.58
C LYS A 79 18.85 13.85 -55.35
N ASP A 80 18.07 14.52 -56.19
CA ASP A 80 17.79 15.97 -56.10
C ASP A 80 16.51 16.29 -55.33
N VAL A 81 15.84 15.30 -54.72
CA VAL A 81 14.61 15.48 -53.99
C VAL A 81 14.90 15.33 -52.49
N THR A 82 14.51 16.37 -51.72
CA THR A 82 14.65 16.39 -50.26
C THR A 82 13.26 16.59 -49.63
N SER A 83 12.95 15.86 -48.55
CA SER A 83 11.75 16.00 -47.75
C SER A 83 12.13 16.14 -46.29
N ASP A 84 11.53 17.13 -45.61
CA ASP A 84 11.65 17.31 -44.15
C ASP A 84 10.40 16.79 -43.49
N ILE A 85 10.57 15.92 -42.51
CA ILE A 85 9.48 15.34 -41.69
C ILE A 85 9.65 15.87 -40.26
N ASN A 86 8.88 16.90 -39.95
CA ASN A 86 9.02 17.58 -38.64
C ASN A 86 8.03 17.04 -37.59
N LYS A 87 6.96 16.40 -38.02
CA LYS A 87 5.94 15.83 -37.13
C LYS A 87 5.43 14.51 -37.67
N LEU A 88 5.38 13.54 -36.79
CA LEU A 88 4.69 12.28 -37.00
C LEU A 88 3.60 12.15 -35.95
N MET A 89 2.44 11.66 -36.32
CA MET A 89 1.34 11.37 -35.42
C MET A 89 0.84 9.95 -35.65
N ILE A 90 0.80 9.18 -34.60
CA ILE A 90 0.29 7.80 -34.57
C ILE A 90 -0.87 7.77 -33.60
N ILE A 91 -1.96 7.16 -34.00
CA ILE A 91 -3.09 6.86 -33.14
C ILE A 91 -3.18 5.34 -33.05
N SER A 92 -3.02 4.82 -31.83
CA SER A 92 -3.16 3.39 -31.56
C SER A 92 -4.45 3.15 -30.80
N ASP A 93 -5.29 2.27 -31.30
CA ASP A 93 -6.46 1.80 -30.55
C ASP A 93 -5.97 1.08 -29.29
N SER A 94 -6.36 1.61 -28.15
CA SER A 94 -5.92 1.11 -26.84
C SER A 94 -6.96 1.46 -25.78
N LYS A 95 -7.24 0.51 -24.90
CA LYS A 95 -8.11 0.69 -23.75
C LYS A 95 -7.38 1.18 -22.50
N LEU A 96 -6.12 1.62 -22.63
CA LEU A 96 -5.30 2.04 -21.48
C LEU A 96 -6.01 3.08 -20.60
N GLY A 97 -6.61 4.11 -21.21
CA GLY A 97 -7.35 5.13 -20.46
C GLY A 97 -8.60 4.58 -19.77
N GLU A 98 -9.33 3.66 -20.39
CA GLU A 98 -10.51 3.02 -19.78
C GLU A 98 -10.12 2.11 -18.61
N LEU A 99 -9.05 1.33 -18.75
CA LEU A 99 -8.52 0.47 -17.68
C LEU A 99 -8.02 1.30 -16.51
N TYR A 100 -7.31 2.41 -16.78
CA TYR A 100 -6.89 3.36 -15.76
C TYR A 100 -8.10 3.96 -15.01
N ASP A 101 -9.11 4.44 -15.73
CA ASP A 101 -10.31 5.03 -15.11
C ASP A 101 -11.07 3.99 -14.25
N LEU A 102 -11.10 2.72 -14.66
CA LEU A 102 -11.65 1.65 -13.85
C LEU A 102 -10.79 1.37 -12.62
N ALA A 103 -9.47 1.35 -12.77
CA ALA A 103 -8.53 1.15 -11.67
C ALA A 103 -8.68 2.22 -10.59
N VAL A 104 -8.83 3.50 -11.00
CA VAL A 104 -9.10 4.62 -10.07
C VAL A 104 -10.40 4.39 -9.32
N ARG A 105 -11.49 4.02 -10.02
CA ARG A 105 -12.78 3.74 -9.37
C ARG A 105 -12.73 2.55 -8.40
N VAL A 106 -11.97 1.50 -8.73
CA VAL A 106 -11.76 0.37 -7.81
C VAL A 106 -11.05 0.84 -6.56
N MET A 107 -10.02 1.68 -6.72
CA MET A 107 -9.26 2.23 -5.61
C MET A 107 -10.10 3.17 -4.73
N GLU A 108 -10.93 4.03 -5.35
CA GLU A 108 -11.86 4.91 -4.63
C GLU A 108 -12.89 4.09 -3.84
N LYS A 109 -13.46 3.05 -4.47
CA LYS A 109 -14.44 2.17 -3.84
C LYS A 109 -13.82 1.37 -2.68
N GLU A 110 -12.60 0.88 -2.86
CA GLU A 110 -11.85 0.22 -1.81
C GLU A 110 -11.61 1.14 -0.60
N ASN A 111 -11.24 2.40 -0.84
CA ASN A 111 -11.06 3.36 0.25
C ASN A 111 -12.38 3.77 0.94
N GLU A 112 -13.50 3.76 0.22
CA GLU A 112 -14.81 4.02 0.80
C GLU A 112 -15.27 2.87 1.69
N ASP A 113 -15.18 1.63 1.18
CA ASP A 113 -15.75 0.45 1.82
C ASP A 113 -14.75 -0.27 2.73
N LEU A 114 -13.43 -0.07 2.53
CA LEU A 114 -12.35 -0.82 3.19
C LEU A 114 -12.54 -2.35 3.06
N PHE A 115 -12.97 -2.77 1.87
CA PHE A 115 -13.42 -4.14 1.61
C PHE A 115 -12.31 -5.18 1.83
N LEU A 116 -11.07 -4.88 1.40
CA LEU A 116 -9.94 -5.79 1.57
C LEU A 116 -9.56 -5.93 3.05
N GLU A 117 -9.62 -4.84 3.81
CA GLU A 117 -9.40 -4.83 5.25
C GLU A 117 -10.49 -5.64 5.98
N GLU A 118 -11.77 -5.42 5.66
CA GLU A 118 -12.87 -6.19 6.26
C GLU A 118 -12.72 -7.68 5.98
N LYS A 119 -12.42 -8.08 4.73
CA LYS A 119 -12.18 -9.48 4.40
C LYS A 119 -10.97 -10.06 5.13
N THR A 120 -9.93 -9.25 5.32
CA THR A 120 -8.75 -9.66 6.09
C THR A 120 -9.11 -10.00 7.54
N ILE A 121 -9.93 -9.18 8.18
CA ILE A 121 -10.41 -9.42 9.55
C ILE A 121 -11.32 -10.66 9.58
N ASP A 122 -12.18 -10.82 8.60
CA ASP A 122 -13.01 -12.02 8.46
C ASP A 122 -12.14 -13.29 8.39
N PHE A 123 -11.06 -13.28 7.59
CA PHE A 123 -10.13 -14.42 7.51
C PHE A 123 -9.50 -14.72 8.87
N MET A 124 -9.06 -13.69 9.60
CA MET A 124 -8.48 -13.86 10.93
C MET A 124 -9.48 -14.46 11.92
N SER A 125 -10.76 -14.15 11.78
CA SER A 125 -11.79 -14.62 12.70
C SER A 125 -12.31 -16.03 12.42
N VAL A 126 -12.21 -16.49 11.17
CA VAL A 126 -12.79 -17.76 10.70
C VAL A 126 -11.79 -18.91 10.72
N TYR A 127 -10.51 -18.64 10.46
CA TYR A 127 -9.49 -19.67 10.38
C TYR A 127 -8.88 -19.98 11.75
N GLU A 128 -8.98 -21.24 12.20
CA GLU A 128 -8.50 -21.69 13.52
C GLU A 128 -6.98 -21.59 13.69
N GLU A 129 -6.23 -21.56 12.59
CA GLU A 129 -4.78 -21.37 12.55
C GLU A 129 -4.34 -19.98 13.06
N ILE A 130 -5.28 -19.03 13.02
CA ILE A 130 -5.04 -17.65 13.44
C ILE A 130 -5.70 -17.42 14.80
N PRO A 131 -4.93 -17.33 15.88
CA PRO A 131 -5.48 -17.09 17.22
C PRO A 131 -5.98 -15.64 17.30
N PHE A 132 -7.25 -15.41 17.04
CA PHE A 132 -7.83 -14.07 17.01
C PHE A 132 -8.54 -13.71 18.33
N SER A 133 -9.70 -14.31 18.57
CA SER A 133 -10.46 -14.10 19.80
C SER A 133 -11.31 -15.33 20.08
N THR A 134 -11.00 -16.05 21.15
CA THR A 134 -11.76 -17.24 21.56
C THR A 134 -11.64 -17.50 23.05
N THR A 135 -12.67 -18.14 23.61
CA THR A 135 -12.66 -18.61 24.98
C THR A 135 -12.77 -20.13 24.98
N GLU A 136 -11.83 -20.81 25.59
CA GLU A 136 -11.79 -22.28 25.64
C GLU A 136 -11.90 -22.81 27.06
N PHE A 137 -12.71 -23.87 27.23
CA PHE A 137 -12.77 -24.67 28.45
C PHE A 137 -11.73 -25.77 28.40
N SER A 138 -10.50 -25.44 28.73
CA SER A 138 -9.36 -26.36 28.74
C SER A 138 -8.39 -25.99 29.83
N CYS A 139 -7.85 -27.01 30.53
CA CYS A 139 -6.79 -26.80 31.51
C CYS A 139 -5.39 -26.67 30.86
N GLU A 140 -5.28 -26.98 29.59
CA GLU A 140 -4.08 -26.81 28.81
C GLU A 140 -4.14 -25.49 28.05
N ARG A 141 -3.08 -24.66 28.18
CA ARG A 141 -2.93 -23.41 27.43
C ARG A 141 -2.36 -23.69 26.06
N LYS A 142 -3.05 -23.19 25.05
CA LYS A 142 -2.49 -23.13 23.70
C LYS A 142 -1.50 -21.98 23.60
N VAL A 143 -0.44 -22.22 22.84
CA VAL A 143 0.62 -21.27 22.57
C VAL A 143 0.94 -21.37 21.08
N TRP A 144 1.06 -20.24 20.41
CA TRP A 144 1.41 -20.16 19.00
C TRP A 144 2.73 -19.43 18.81
N ARG A 145 3.47 -19.77 17.77
CA ARG A 145 4.66 -19.02 17.37
C ARG A 145 4.27 -17.98 16.32
N LYS A 146 4.70 -16.73 16.49
CA LYS A 146 4.42 -15.63 15.54
C LYS A 146 4.77 -16.02 14.09
N GLY A 147 5.93 -16.67 13.88
CA GLY A 147 6.35 -17.10 12.55
C GLY A 147 5.43 -18.12 11.89
N ASP A 148 4.85 -19.04 12.67
CA ASP A 148 3.89 -20.03 12.17
C ASP A 148 2.57 -19.35 11.81
N VAL A 149 2.06 -18.49 12.69
CA VAL A 149 0.83 -17.69 12.43
C VAL A 149 0.99 -16.85 11.18
N LEU A 150 2.13 -16.17 11.03
CA LEU A 150 2.41 -15.35 9.83
C LEU A 150 2.43 -16.21 8.56
N ARG A 151 3.08 -17.36 8.59
CA ARG A 151 3.12 -18.28 7.44
C ARG A 151 1.73 -18.77 7.05
N ASP A 152 0.96 -19.21 8.03
CA ASP A 152 -0.39 -19.74 7.81
C ASP A 152 -1.33 -18.64 7.31
N PHE A 153 -1.22 -17.44 7.88
CA PHE A 153 -1.98 -16.27 7.41
C PHE A 153 -1.62 -15.84 5.98
N LYS A 154 -0.36 -15.88 5.59
CA LYS A 154 0.05 -15.68 4.19
C LYS A 154 -0.62 -16.69 3.24
N GLY A 155 -0.69 -17.97 3.63
CA GLY A 155 -1.36 -19.01 2.86
C GLY A 155 -2.87 -18.78 2.73
N ILE A 156 -3.52 -18.42 3.83
CA ILE A 156 -4.94 -18.07 3.89
C ILE A 156 -5.24 -16.87 2.98
N THR A 157 -4.46 -15.81 3.10
CA THR A 157 -4.59 -14.59 2.28
C THR A 157 -4.40 -14.90 0.79
N ASN A 158 -3.35 -15.66 0.44
CA ASN A 158 -3.12 -16.07 -0.95
C ASN A 158 -4.31 -16.81 -1.57
N THR A 159 -4.97 -17.67 -0.81
CA THR A 159 -6.10 -18.45 -1.29
C THR A 159 -7.38 -17.60 -1.46
N ASN A 160 -7.65 -16.74 -0.49
CA ASN A 160 -8.95 -16.04 -0.40
C ASN A 160 -8.99 -14.74 -1.21
N ILE A 161 -7.89 -13.99 -1.31
CA ILE A 161 -7.82 -12.76 -2.11
C ILE A 161 -8.16 -13.05 -3.58
N GLY A 162 -7.74 -14.21 -4.11
CA GLY A 162 -8.06 -14.62 -5.47
C GLY A 162 -9.55 -14.87 -5.76
N ALA A 163 -10.39 -14.95 -4.74
CA ALA A 163 -11.84 -15.08 -4.88
C ALA A 163 -12.56 -13.73 -5.05
N ILE A 164 -11.90 -12.61 -4.72
CA ILE A 164 -12.47 -11.27 -4.82
C ILE A 164 -12.67 -10.88 -6.28
N ARG A 165 -13.80 -10.24 -6.56
CA ARG A 165 -14.18 -9.79 -7.90
C ARG A 165 -15.02 -8.54 -7.84
N LEU A 166 -15.12 -7.86 -8.97
CA LEU A 166 -16.05 -6.77 -9.21
C LEU A 166 -17.43 -7.32 -9.62
N LYS A 167 -18.46 -6.52 -9.42
CA LYS A 167 -19.83 -6.90 -9.79
C LYS A 167 -19.99 -7.03 -11.29
N ASP A 168 -20.51 -8.18 -11.73
CA ASP A 168 -20.84 -8.41 -13.12
C ASP A 168 -22.19 -7.74 -13.46
N PRO A 169 -22.28 -6.90 -14.54
CA PRO A 169 -23.52 -6.27 -14.93
C PRO A 169 -24.60 -7.28 -15.37
N THR A 170 -24.20 -8.51 -15.70
CA THR A 170 -25.12 -9.60 -16.11
C THR A 170 -25.60 -10.44 -14.91
N SER A 171 -25.00 -10.23 -13.72
CA SER A 171 -25.43 -10.92 -12.50
C SER A 171 -26.83 -10.48 -12.10
N SER A 172 -27.78 -11.41 -12.24
CA SER A 172 -29.17 -11.19 -11.92
C SER A 172 -29.34 -10.96 -10.41
N ALA A 173 -29.94 -9.83 -10.04
CA ALA A 173 -30.11 -9.33 -8.67
C ALA A 173 -30.97 -10.22 -7.73
N TYR A 174 -31.33 -11.44 -8.12
CA TYR A 174 -32.36 -12.23 -7.45
C TYR A 174 -31.88 -13.39 -6.58
N ILE A 175 -30.59 -13.73 -6.58
CA ILE A 175 -30.10 -14.82 -5.73
C ILE A 175 -28.90 -14.31 -4.95
N LYS A 176 -29.10 -13.90 -3.68
CA LYS A 176 -28.02 -13.77 -2.71
C LYS A 176 -27.37 -15.14 -2.52
N THR A 177 -26.28 -15.38 -3.19
CA THR A 177 -25.46 -16.57 -3.03
C THR A 177 -24.20 -16.18 -2.26
N ASN A 178 -23.46 -17.18 -1.75
CA ASN A 178 -22.13 -16.95 -1.16
C ASN A 178 -21.15 -16.21 -2.12
N LYS A 179 -21.56 -15.99 -3.37
CA LYS A 179 -20.83 -15.19 -4.35
C LYS A 179 -20.75 -13.71 -3.99
N ASP A 180 -21.79 -13.17 -3.36
CA ASP A 180 -21.87 -11.75 -2.97
C ASP A 180 -20.86 -11.41 -1.85
N TYR A 181 -20.41 -12.40 -1.09
CA TYR A 181 -19.43 -12.22 -0.02
C TYR A 181 -18.07 -11.71 -0.50
N PHE A 182 -17.63 -12.14 -1.68
CA PHE A 182 -16.36 -11.73 -2.32
C PHE A 182 -16.56 -10.71 -3.43
N GLU A 183 -17.74 -10.10 -3.54
CA GLU A 183 -18.08 -9.18 -4.61
C GLU A 183 -18.02 -7.74 -4.13
N ILE A 184 -17.17 -6.92 -4.74
CA ILE A 184 -17.13 -5.46 -4.55
C ILE A 184 -18.28 -4.87 -5.35
N ASP A 185 -19.12 -4.03 -4.72
CA ASP A 185 -20.28 -3.38 -5.36
C ASP A 185 -19.84 -2.24 -6.29
N LEU A 186 -19.09 -2.63 -7.31
CA LEU A 186 -18.63 -1.77 -8.41
C LEU A 186 -18.81 -2.50 -9.73
N ILE A 187 -19.68 -1.97 -10.59
CA ILE A 187 -19.97 -2.55 -11.90
C ILE A 187 -18.82 -2.25 -12.86
N LYS A 188 -18.28 -3.30 -13.48
CA LYS A 188 -17.28 -3.24 -14.54
C LYS A 188 -17.86 -3.52 -15.93
N PRO A 189 -17.20 -3.11 -17.03
CA PRO A 189 -17.52 -3.59 -18.37
C PRO A 189 -17.36 -5.12 -18.49
N ASN A 190 -18.23 -5.77 -19.24
CA ASN A 190 -18.23 -7.24 -19.41
C ASN A 190 -17.05 -7.81 -20.22
N TYR A 191 -16.33 -6.93 -20.93
CA TYR A 191 -15.11 -7.27 -21.68
C TYR A 191 -13.82 -6.98 -20.90
N ILE A 192 -13.93 -6.66 -19.61
CA ILE A 192 -12.77 -6.50 -18.73
C ILE A 192 -12.81 -7.59 -17.68
N THR A 193 -11.75 -8.37 -17.62
CA THR A 193 -11.49 -9.34 -16.55
C THR A 193 -10.59 -8.72 -15.50
N GLU A 194 -11.02 -8.77 -14.26
CA GLU A 194 -10.22 -8.36 -13.10
C GLU A 194 -9.64 -9.58 -12.37
N THR A 195 -8.51 -9.35 -11.72
CA THR A 195 -7.89 -10.35 -10.84
C THR A 195 -7.30 -9.63 -9.63
N PHE A 196 -7.69 -10.08 -8.44
CA PHE A 196 -7.06 -9.70 -7.19
C PHE A 196 -6.12 -10.83 -6.77
N SER A 197 -4.91 -10.51 -6.39
CA SER A 197 -3.95 -11.54 -6.01
C SER A 197 -2.98 -11.08 -4.92
N TYR A 198 -2.64 -12.03 -4.06
CA TYR A 198 -1.57 -11.95 -3.11
C TYR A 198 -0.67 -13.16 -3.28
N SER A 199 0.65 -12.97 -3.34
CA SER A 199 1.62 -14.07 -3.34
C SER A 199 2.25 -14.21 -1.96
N THR A 200 2.49 -15.44 -1.52
CA THR A 200 3.23 -15.70 -0.26
C THR A 200 4.66 -15.14 -0.28
N ASP A 201 5.21 -14.86 -1.48
CA ASP A 201 6.51 -14.21 -1.65
C ASP A 201 6.44 -12.68 -1.44
N PHE A 202 5.24 -12.09 -1.47
CA PHE A 202 5.09 -10.67 -1.18
C PHE A 202 5.36 -10.38 0.30
N PRO A 203 5.89 -9.19 0.61
CA PRO A 203 6.11 -8.79 1.99
C PRO A 203 4.77 -8.73 2.74
N MET A 204 4.76 -9.22 3.97
CA MET A 204 3.67 -9.04 4.91
C MET A 204 4.27 -8.66 6.26
N TYR A 205 3.91 -7.47 6.72
CA TYR A 205 4.19 -7.07 8.09
C TYR A 205 3.05 -7.57 8.99
N MET A 206 3.41 -8.15 10.12
CA MET A 206 2.46 -8.57 11.15
C MET A 206 3.07 -8.28 12.51
N ASP A 207 2.38 -7.52 13.32
CA ASP A 207 2.65 -7.43 14.75
C ASP A 207 1.45 -7.93 15.54
N VAL A 208 1.70 -8.48 16.73
CA VAL A 208 0.66 -9.16 17.52
C VAL A 208 0.89 -8.88 18.99
N SER A 209 -0.17 -8.60 19.72
CA SER A 209 -0.14 -8.38 21.17
C SER A 209 -1.31 -9.13 21.84
N PRO A 210 -1.13 -9.71 23.04
CA PRO A 210 0.11 -9.79 23.84
C PRO A 210 1.04 -10.92 23.37
N MET A 211 2.35 -10.70 23.51
CA MET A 211 3.38 -11.69 23.20
C MET A 211 4.37 -11.86 24.36
N LYS A 212 5.02 -13.04 24.40
CA LYS A 212 6.18 -13.33 25.26
C LYS A 212 7.32 -13.82 24.38
N GLY A 213 8.23 -12.92 23.98
CA GLY A 213 9.20 -13.19 22.94
C GLY A 213 8.50 -13.52 21.62
N GLU A 214 8.81 -14.64 20.98
CA GLU A 214 8.18 -15.08 19.73
C GLU A 214 6.86 -15.87 19.92
N LEU A 215 6.35 -15.92 21.15
CA LEU A 215 5.18 -16.74 21.50
C LEU A 215 3.96 -15.87 21.79
N LEU A 216 2.86 -16.18 21.11
CA LEU A 216 1.53 -15.69 21.44
C LEU A 216 0.97 -16.54 22.57
N VAL A 217 0.77 -15.92 23.73
CA VAL A 217 0.30 -16.60 24.95
C VAL A 217 -0.92 -15.85 25.45
N GLY A 218 -2.06 -16.49 25.46
CA GLY A 218 -3.29 -15.90 25.97
C GLY A 218 -3.21 -15.54 27.46
N ASP A 219 -3.97 -14.51 27.84
CA ASP A 219 -4.12 -14.14 29.23
C ASP A 219 -5.01 -15.13 29.98
N ALA A 220 -4.56 -15.54 31.17
CA ALA A 220 -5.48 -16.23 32.06
C ALA A 220 -6.50 -15.23 32.62
N LEU A 221 -7.76 -15.53 32.54
CA LEU A 221 -8.86 -14.71 33.14
C LEU A 221 -8.66 -14.37 34.62
N THR A 222 -7.65 -14.97 35.25
CA THR A 222 -7.28 -14.79 36.66
C THR A 222 -6.75 -13.42 37.02
N GLN A 223 -6.41 -12.57 36.04
CA GLN A 223 -5.81 -11.26 36.35
C GLN A 223 -6.83 -10.13 36.58
N GLN A 224 -8.05 -10.25 36.05
CA GLN A 224 -9.03 -9.15 36.11
C GLN A 224 -9.92 -9.13 37.37
N THR A 225 -10.15 -10.27 38.04
CA THR A 225 -10.94 -10.33 39.27
C THR A 225 -10.42 -11.42 40.23
N PRO A 226 -9.53 -11.04 41.19
CA PRO A 226 -8.75 -12.03 41.97
C PRO A 226 -9.57 -12.98 42.83
N GLU A 227 -10.75 -12.61 43.27
CA GLU A 227 -11.53 -13.43 44.21
C GLU A 227 -12.51 -14.41 43.52
N ILE A 228 -13.19 -13.95 42.50
CA ILE A 228 -14.17 -14.79 41.77
C ILE A 228 -13.43 -15.77 40.84
N SER A 229 -12.33 -15.38 40.28
CA SER A 229 -11.53 -16.21 39.38
C SER A 229 -10.85 -17.39 40.07
N LYS A 230 -10.41 -17.22 41.32
CA LYS A 230 -9.82 -18.32 42.10
C LYS A 230 -10.86 -19.42 42.39
N PHE A 231 -12.10 -19.03 42.63
CA PHE A 231 -13.20 -19.99 42.88
C PHE A 231 -13.63 -20.69 41.58
N LEU A 232 -13.72 -19.96 40.46
CA LEU A 232 -14.08 -20.53 39.15
C LEU A 232 -12.97 -21.46 38.63
N ASN A 233 -11.70 -21.10 38.79
CA ASN A 233 -10.58 -21.95 38.37
C ASN A 233 -10.43 -23.25 39.19
N LEU A 234 -11.07 -23.34 40.35
CA LEU A 234 -11.10 -24.58 41.12
C LEU A 234 -12.00 -25.64 40.48
N PHE A 235 -12.97 -25.23 39.67
CA PHE A 235 -13.98 -26.08 39.05
C PHE A 235 -13.98 -26.04 37.53
N PHE A 236 -13.46 -24.96 36.91
CA PHE A 236 -13.50 -24.78 35.47
C PHE A 236 -12.17 -24.15 35.00
N CYS A 237 -11.46 -24.87 34.17
CA CYS A 237 -10.30 -24.30 33.45
C CYS A 237 -10.80 -23.48 32.27
N LEU A 238 -10.68 -22.16 32.35
CA LEU A 238 -11.11 -21.24 31.31
C LEU A 238 -9.90 -20.45 30.82
N ASN A 239 -9.57 -20.62 29.55
CA ASN A 239 -8.55 -19.83 28.87
C ASN A 239 -9.22 -18.83 27.92
N ASN A 240 -8.87 -17.57 28.05
CA ASN A 240 -9.30 -16.53 27.12
C ASN A 240 -8.12 -16.13 26.25
N TYR A 241 -8.34 -16.19 24.94
CA TYR A 241 -7.38 -15.81 23.94
C TYR A 241 -7.95 -14.59 23.22
N HIS A 242 -7.28 -13.46 23.35
CA HIS A 242 -7.61 -12.24 22.63
C HIS A 242 -6.31 -11.59 22.20
N PHE A 243 -6.04 -11.64 20.89
CA PHE A 243 -4.85 -11.07 20.30
C PHE A 243 -5.22 -9.88 19.42
N ILE A 244 -4.41 -8.86 19.48
CA ILE A 244 -4.52 -7.64 18.70
C ILE A 244 -3.44 -7.69 17.63
N TYR A 245 -3.84 -7.51 16.40
CA TYR A 245 -2.98 -7.57 15.23
C TYR A 245 -2.87 -6.23 14.54
N ASP A 246 -1.64 -5.89 14.14
CA ASP A 246 -1.33 -4.86 13.16
C ASP A 246 -0.76 -5.57 11.94
N ILE A 247 -1.42 -5.44 10.80
CA ILE A 247 -1.06 -6.16 9.58
C ILE A 247 -0.98 -5.19 8.41
N LYS A 248 0.08 -5.34 7.58
CA LYS A 248 0.22 -4.59 6.32
C LYS A 248 0.72 -5.53 5.23
N TYR A 249 0.05 -5.54 4.10
CA TYR A 249 0.48 -6.33 2.94
C TYR A 249 -0.07 -5.75 1.62
N PRO A 250 0.62 -5.97 0.49
CA PRO A 250 0.14 -5.53 -0.82
C PRO A 250 -0.83 -6.54 -1.44
N VAL A 251 -1.82 -6.04 -2.16
CA VAL A 251 -2.67 -6.80 -3.07
C VAL A 251 -2.44 -6.29 -4.48
N LEU A 252 -2.07 -7.17 -5.40
CA LEU A 252 -1.95 -6.87 -6.81
C LEU A 252 -3.32 -6.97 -7.49
N ILE A 253 -3.69 -5.93 -8.20
CA ILE A 253 -4.93 -5.85 -8.97
C ILE A 253 -4.56 -5.75 -10.45
N SER A 254 -5.09 -6.66 -11.25
CA SER A 254 -4.93 -6.68 -12.70
C SER A 254 -6.29 -6.47 -13.36
N LEU A 255 -6.34 -5.57 -14.33
CA LEU A 255 -7.50 -5.32 -15.18
C LEU A 255 -7.08 -5.63 -16.63
N THR A 256 -7.71 -6.61 -17.24
CA THR A 256 -7.36 -7.07 -18.60
C THR A 256 -8.53 -6.81 -19.54
N ASP A 257 -8.25 -6.14 -20.65
CA ASP A 257 -9.18 -6.08 -21.78
C ASP A 257 -9.17 -7.43 -22.53
N ASP A 258 -10.26 -8.16 -22.47
CA ASP A 258 -10.37 -9.51 -23.03
C ASP A 258 -10.30 -9.52 -24.58
N VAL A 259 -10.50 -8.36 -25.21
CA VAL A 259 -10.47 -8.23 -26.67
C VAL A 259 -9.04 -8.06 -27.19
N THR A 260 -8.26 -7.21 -26.55
CA THR A 260 -6.90 -6.88 -27.01
C THR A 260 -5.82 -7.61 -26.21
N GLY A 261 -6.15 -8.15 -25.05
CA GLY A 261 -5.20 -8.71 -24.10
C GLY A 261 -4.38 -7.64 -23.36
N LEU A 262 -4.73 -6.36 -23.51
CA LEU A 262 -4.05 -5.28 -22.77
C LEU A 262 -4.32 -5.45 -21.27
N ASN A 263 -3.25 -5.49 -20.49
CA ASN A 263 -3.31 -5.67 -19.06
C ASN A 263 -2.78 -4.41 -18.35
N PHE A 264 -3.59 -3.85 -17.45
CA PHE A 264 -3.21 -2.77 -16.55
C PHE A 264 -3.11 -3.30 -15.12
N GLN A 265 -1.95 -3.12 -14.49
CA GLN A 265 -1.68 -3.67 -13.18
C GLN A 265 -1.27 -2.57 -12.20
N TYR A 266 -1.75 -2.69 -10.98
CA TYR A 266 -1.32 -1.88 -9.86
C TYR A 266 -1.45 -2.66 -8.56
N ALA A 267 -0.75 -2.23 -7.52
CA ALA A 267 -0.88 -2.79 -6.20
C ALA A 267 -1.50 -1.78 -5.24
N THR A 268 -2.39 -2.24 -4.38
CA THR A 268 -2.87 -1.49 -3.22
C THR A 268 -2.33 -2.09 -1.93
N GLN A 269 -2.34 -1.31 -0.86
CA GLN A 269 -1.89 -1.76 0.45
C GLN A 269 -3.08 -1.97 1.36
N VAL A 270 -3.20 -3.16 1.93
CA VAL A 270 -4.15 -3.50 2.99
C VAL A 270 -3.52 -3.19 4.33
N ILE A 271 -4.24 -2.49 5.21
CA ILE A 271 -3.76 -2.07 6.52
C ILE A 271 -4.81 -2.40 7.57
N ILE A 272 -4.47 -3.29 8.49
CA ILE A 272 -5.22 -3.56 9.71
C ILE A 272 -4.45 -2.92 10.87
N ASP A 273 -5.16 -2.17 11.69
CA ASP A 273 -4.64 -1.50 12.87
C ASP A 273 -5.50 -1.86 14.07
N ASN A 274 -4.90 -2.47 15.10
CA ASN A 274 -5.61 -2.89 16.30
C ASN A 274 -6.88 -3.74 16.00
N ASN A 275 -6.77 -4.72 15.11
CA ASN A 275 -7.89 -5.57 14.65
C ASN A 275 -9.01 -4.81 13.92
N LYS A 276 -8.75 -3.62 13.41
CA LYS A 276 -9.72 -2.82 12.68
C LYS A 276 -9.19 -2.43 11.31
N PRO A 277 -10.06 -2.18 10.33
CA PRO A 277 -9.67 -1.50 9.12
C PRO A 277 -9.06 -0.13 9.44
N ARG A 278 -8.12 0.31 8.62
CA ARG A 278 -7.63 1.70 8.70
C ARG A 278 -8.79 2.68 8.62
N GLU A 279 -8.76 3.75 9.41
CA GLU A 279 -9.77 4.80 9.29
C GLU A 279 -9.42 5.73 8.12
N TYR A 280 -10.44 6.04 7.31
CA TYR A 280 -10.34 6.96 6.19
C TYR A 280 -11.41 8.05 6.30
N GLU A 281 -11.02 9.29 6.50
CA GLU A 281 -11.94 10.43 6.57
C GLU A 281 -11.50 11.62 5.66
N GLY A 282 -12.35 12.04 4.72
CA GLY A 282 -12.34 13.33 4.01
C GLY A 282 -11.68 13.35 2.60
N PRO A 283 -11.50 14.51 1.93
CA PRO A 283 -11.08 14.63 0.54
C PRO A 283 -9.63 14.25 0.28
N ILE A 284 -9.36 13.68 -0.90
CA ILE A 284 -8.04 13.23 -1.35
C ILE A 284 -7.30 14.40 -1.99
N TYR A 285 -6.07 14.61 -1.58
CA TYR A 285 -5.14 15.51 -2.27
C TYR A 285 -4.06 14.67 -2.96
N ASN A 286 -3.79 14.95 -4.23
CA ASN A 286 -2.68 14.32 -4.94
C ASN A 286 -1.37 14.83 -4.37
N ALA A 287 -0.59 13.96 -3.73
CA ALA A 287 0.75 14.28 -3.30
C ALA A 287 1.70 14.15 -4.49
N GLN A 288 2.14 15.29 -4.98
CA GLN A 288 3.33 15.34 -5.83
C GLN A 288 4.55 15.48 -4.93
N GLU A 289 5.44 14.49 -5.00
CA GLU A 289 6.79 14.42 -4.43
C GLU A 289 6.92 13.97 -2.96
N SER A 290 7.56 12.82 -2.80
CA SER A 290 7.79 12.12 -1.51
C SER A 290 8.73 12.83 -0.52
N ASN A 291 9.44 13.87 -0.92
CA ASN A 291 10.29 14.67 -0.02
C ASN A 291 9.51 15.76 0.72
N ASP A 292 8.37 16.18 0.19
CA ASP A 292 7.53 17.25 0.75
C ASP A 292 6.67 16.77 1.94
N PHE A 293 6.34 15.47 2.01
CA PHE A 293 5.51 14.92 3.10
C PHE A 293 6.23 14.92 4.44
N THR A 294 7.46 14.41 4.49
CA THR A 294 8.26 14.38 5.72
C THR A 294 8.48 15.79 6.25
N ASP A 295 8.78 16.75 5.37
CA ASP A 295 8.97 18.15 5.75
C ASP A 295 7.69 18.80 6.24
N LYS A 296 6.55 18.54 5.59
CA LYS A 296 5.23 19.04 6.03
C LYS A 296 4.78 18.40 7.34
N LEU A 297 4.93 17.09 7.49
CA LEU A 297 4.61 16.37 8.73
C LEU A 297 5.47 16.89 9.88
N CYS A 298 6.78 16.88 9.70
CA CYS A 298 7.73 17.31 10.74
C CYS A 298 7.66 18.81 11.04
N GLY A 299 7.19 19.62 10.11
CA GLY A 299 6.93 21.05 10.28
C GLY A 299 5.65 21.36 11.04
N ASN A 300 4.67 20.47 11.04
CA ASN A 300 3.35 20.70 11.67
C ASN A 300 3.27 20.12 13.10
N LYS A 301 4.09 20.63 14.01
CA LYS A 301 4.16 20.19 15.41
C LYS A 301 3.13 20.95 16.26
N VAL A 302 1.98 20.37 16.49
CA VAL A 302 0.83 21.03 17.15
C VAL A 302 0.42 20.38 18.48
N ASN A 303 0.82 19.14 18.76
CA ASN A 303 0.41 18.41 19.95
C ASN A 303 1.47 18.54 21.06
N PRO A 304 1.23 19.25 22.17
CA PRO A 304 2.17 19.34 23.27
C PRO A 304 2.20 18.00 24.02
N ILE A 305 3.38 17.38 24.11
CA ILE A 305 3.61 16.13 24.83
C ILE A 305 4.82 16.31 25.74
N GLU A 306 4.69 15.83 26.98
CA GLU A 306 5.79 15.74 27.95
C GLU A 306 6.33 14.30 27.94
N ILE A 307 7.64 14.17 27.73
CA ILE A 307 8.36 12.90 27.73
C ILE A 307 9.40 12.88 28.81
N THR A 308 9.58 11.74 29.46
CA THR A 308 10.69 11.48 30.38
C THR A 308 11.47 10.27 29.88
N ALA A 309 12.75 10.45 29.59
CA ALA A 309 13.65 9.34 29.25
C ALA A 309 14.37 8.86 30.52
N TYR A 310 14.43 7.55 30.69
CA TYR A 310 15.13 6.93 31.83
C TYR A 310 15.82 5.63 31.39
N ASP A 311 16.89 5.31 32.08
CA ASP A 311 17.57 4.01 31.91
C ASP A 311 16.71 2.90 32.50
N LYS A 312 16.38 1.90 31.68
CA LYS A 312 15.48 0.80 32.06
C LYS A 312 16.04 -0.08 33.18
N ALA A 313 17.35 -0.16 33.32
CA ALA A 313 17.99 -0.99 34.33
C ALA A 313 18.15 -0.28 35.68
N SER A 314 18.50 0.99 35.67
CA SER A 314 18.76 1.77 36.89
C SER A 314 17.59 2.66 37.30
N PHE A 315 16.61 2.88 36.41
CA PHE A 315 15.51 3.86 36.57
C PHE A 315 15.98 5.29 36.80
N LEU A 316 17.22 5.60 36.40
CA LEU A 316 17.74 6.95 36.45
C LEU A 316 17.32 7.75 35.22
N GLU A 317 16.94 8.99 35.43
CA GLU A 317 16.59 9.92 34.36
C GLU A 317 17.79 10.18 33.43
N LEU A 318 17.55 10.20 32.13
CA LEU A 318 18.57 10.35 31.08
C LEU A 318 18.45 11.73 30.43
N GLY A 319 19.28 12.69 30.85
CA GLY A 319 19.45 13.95 30.12
C GLY A 319 20.19 13.76 28.80
N ASP A 320 20.09 14.73 27.91
CA ASP A 320 20.74 14.75 26.59
C ASP A 320 20.42 13.51 25.71
N ALA A 321 19.23 12.95 25.89
CA ALA A 321 18.70 11.90 25.00
C ALA A 321 17.97 12.55 23.83
N SER A 322 18.36 12.21 22.61
CA SER A 322 17.69 12.67 21.40
C SER A 322 16.36 11.94 21.25
N ILE A 323 15.27 12.71 21.12
CA ILE A 323 13.92 12.22 20.93
C ILE A 323 13.53 12.36 19.46
N LEU A 324 13.22 11.23 18.85
CA LEU A 324 12.71 11.11 17.50
C LEU A 324 11.25 10.64 17.56
N TYR A 325 10.47 11.05 16.60
CA TYR A 325 9.09 10.59 16.44
C TYR A 325 8.90 9.98 15.06
N LYS A 326 8.65 8.70 15.04
CA LYS A 326 8.41 7.94 13.81
C LYS A 326 6.93 7.86 13.53
N CYS A 327 6.54 8.35 12.36
CA CYS A 327 5.21 8.26 11.83
C CYS A 327 5.28 7.55 10.47
N PHE A 328 4.79 6.34 10.39
CA PHE A 328 4.90 5.47 9.21
C PHE A 328 6.36 5.34 8.70
N THR A 329 6.63 5.85 7.51
CA THR A 329 7.99 5.84 6.91
C THR A 329 8.80 7.08 7.26
N SER A 330 8.17 8.10 7.82
CA SER A 330 8.80 9.39 8.15
C SER A 330 9.28 9.42 9.59
N THR A 331 10.45 9.99 9.85
CA THR A 331 11.00 10.16 11.19
C THR A 331 11.33 11.63 11.42
N CYS A 332 10.71 12.23 12.42
CA CYS A 332 10.89 13.61 12.80
C CYS A 332 11.79 13.73 14.03
N TYR A 333 12.79 14.60 13.97
CA TYR A 333 13.51 14.99 15.18
C TYR A 333 12.65 15.96 16.00
N ILE A 334 12.45 15.65 17.28
CA ILE A 334 11.61 16.44 18.19
C ILE A 334 12.44 17.36 19.06
N GLY A 335 13.50 16.85 19.67
CA GLY A 335 14.37 17.59 20.56
C GLY A 335 15.27 16.68 21.40
N GLU A 336 15.86 17.24 22.44
CA GLU A 336 16.68 16.52 23.42
C GLU A 336 16.13 16.71 24.82
N THR A 337 16.25 15.69 25.66
CA THR A 337 15.87 15.79 27.07
C THR A 337 16.80 16.70 27.83
N ASP A 338 16.27 17.43 28.81
CA ASP A 338 17.06 18.23 29.74
C ASP A 338 17.86 17.35 30.71
N LYS A 339 18.55 17.99 31.66
CA LYS A 339 19.38 17.30 32.66
C LYS A 339 18.58 16.37 33.57
N ASP A 340 17.28 16.61 33.71
CA ASP A 340 16.35 15.82 34.49
C ASP A 340 15.61 14.80 33.62
N GLY A 341 16.15 14.51 32.44
CA GLY A 341 15.59 13.51 31.50
C GLY A 341 14.28 13.91 30.87
N LYS A 342 13.84 15.16 30.93
CA LYS A 342 12.54 15.62 30.49
C LYS A 342 12.62 16.43 29.20
N LEU A 343 11.62 16.23 28.35
CA LEU A 343 11.37 17.04 27.15
C LEU A 343 9.90 17.41 27.09
N ASN A 344 9.61 18.71 27.07
CA ASN A 344 8.27 19.21 26.79
C ASN A 344 8.31 19.86 25.40
N ALA A 345 7.73 19.18 24.40
CA ALA A 345 7.79 19.63 23.03
C ALA A 345 6.46 19.35 22.30
N ASN A 346 6.26 20.07 21.20
CA ASN A 346 5.15 19.79 20.32
C ASN A 346 5.52 18.66 19.35
N PHE A 347 4.61 17.72 19.17
CA PHE A 347 4.72 16.60 18.25
C PHE A 347 3.84 16.81 17.02
N PRO A 348 4.25 16.33 15.85
CA PRO A 348 3.35 16.28 14.72
C PRO A 348 2.19 15.32 15.02
N PRO A 349 1.00 15.63 14.52
CA PRO A 349 -0.11 14.72 14.64
C PRO A 349 0.15 13.44 13.85
N CYS A 350 0.04 12.29 14.49
CA CYS A 350 0.19 10.96 13.86
C CYS A 350 -0.61 9.91 14.63
N LEU A 351 -1.39 9.13 13.93
CA LEU A 351 -2.04 7.97 14.51
C LEU A 351 -1.00 6.84 14.64
N ASN A 352 -0.85 6.27 15.84
CA ASN A 352 0.16 5.24 16.15
C ASN A 352 1.61 5.68 15.85
N GLY A 353 1.92 6.93 16.07
CA GLY A 353 3.29 7.41 16.05
C GLY A 353 4.11 6.80 17.19
N VAL A 354 5.35 6.47 16.91
CA VAL A 354 6.26 5.81 17.85
C VAL A 354 7.33 6.79 18.28
N VAL A 355 7.49 6.98 19.60
CA VAL A 355 8.57 7.78 20.17
C VAL A 355 9.82 6.90 20.26
N ILE A 356 10.93 7.44 19.80
CA ILE A 356 12.23 6.76 19.83
C ILE A 356 13.19 7.65 20.62
N ALA A 357 13.78 7.12 21.66
CA ALA A 357 14.83 7.79 22.44
C ALA A 357 16.18 7.17 22.10
N GLN A 358 17.16 8.02 21.78
CA GLN A 358 18.53 7.61 21.45
C GLN A 358 19.53 8.39 22.31
N LYS A 359 20.47 7.65 22.90
CA LYS A 359 21.63 8.25 23.60
C LYS A 359 22.86 7.39 23.42
N GLU A 360 24.02 8.00 23.20
CA GLU A 360 25.29 7.29 23.06
C GLU A 360 25.57 6.42 24.29
N GLY A 361 25.89 5.15 24.08
CA GLY A 361 26.15 4.16 25.13
C GLY A 361 24.92 3.44 25.70
N TYR A 362 23.73 3.73 25.16
CA TYR A 362 22.46 3.08 25.55
C TYR A 362 21.80 2.40 24.35
N GLU A 363 21.03 1.35 24.63
CA GLU A 363 20.13 0.81 23.62
C GLU A 363 19.00 1.78 23.31
N MET A 364 18.52 1.78 22.07
CA MET A 364 17.42 2.61 21.63
C MET A 364 16.14 2.24 22.39
N GLY A 365 15.55 3.22 23.05
CA GLY A 365 14.22 3.09 23.67
C GLY A 365 13.13 3.37 22.65
N VAL A 366 12.06 2.56 22.68
CA VAL A 366 10.90 2.70 21.78
C VAL A 366 9.63 2.59 22.61
N GLU A 367 8.71 3.56 22.43
CA GLU A 367 7.39 3.60 23.07
C GLU A 367 6.30 4.08 22.11
#